data_cbc359d6f913c21ab055cbc1ac870c3d
#
_entry.id   cbc359d6f913c21ab055cbc1ac870c3d
#
_cell.length_a   1.000
_cell.length_b   1.000
_cell.length_c   1.000
_cell.angle_alpha   90.00
_cell.angle_beta   90.00
_cell.angle_gamma   90.00
#
_symmetry.space_group_name_H-M   'P 1'
#
loop_
_entity.id
_entity.type
_entity.pdbx_description
1 polymer ?
#
loop_
_entity_poly.entity_id
_entity_poly.type
_entity_poly.pdbx_seq_one_letter_code
_entity_poly.pdbx_strand_id
1 'polypeptide(L)'
;MSAPVIFDPYSLPADDNVNKYTFCVELKSSQWFLQKGKMIAYYGHIEFNGIGHGRLDRLLRTSFHSPLHASDWVVADGSGKMLLADRAFDVNSYDLDDGNLTIRSGNLLAYQPSLALKQSIVPGFLTLIGTGKFVAASNGPVVFMEPPIRVDPQALVGWADCPSPCHHYDHGYMTGVLGGIRSLTGLGGTSGEEHQFEFVGAGTVLLQSTEVLMPEQSTGRVDAEPGVPGGGQGGHGQQGAAPRLPGQLGDLQRRFGL
;
A
#
# COMPACT_ATOMS: atom_id res chain seq x y z
N MET A 1 -23.61 39.37 7.32
CA MET A 1 -23.28 38.11 6.59
C MET A 1 -21.95 38.34 5.90
N SER A 2 -20.87 37.68 6.34
CA SER A 2 -19.60 37.77 5.61
C SER A 2 -19.76 37.03 4.26
N ALA A 3 -19.22 37.62 3.17
CA ALA A 3 -19.18 36.94 1.88
C ALA A 3 -18.46 35.60 2.04
N PRO A 4 -18.89 34.52 1.33
CA PRO A 4 -18.18 33.27 1.36
C PRO A 4 -16.75 33.52 0.88
N VAL A 5 -15.77 33.06 1.64
CA VAL A 5 -14.36 33.10 1.23
C VAL A 5 -14.24 32.18 0.02
N ILE A 6 -14.02 32.78 -1.16
CA ILE A 6 -13.75 32.01 -2.37
C ILE A 6 -12.35 31.42 -2.18
N PHE A 7 -12.29 30.10 -2.22
CA PHE A 7 -11.01 29.37 -2.13
C PHE A 7 -10.14 29.73 -3.35
N ASP A 8 -8.92 30.16 -3.09
CA ASP A 8 -7.94 30.45 -4.13
C ASP A 8 -6.96 29.26 -4.28
N PRO A 9 -7.03 28.50 -5.38
CA PRO A 9 -6.11 27.38 -5.61
C PRO A 9 -4.64 27.81 -5.72
N TYR A 10 -4.36 29.06 -6.05
CA TYR A 10 -2.99 29.58 -6.09
C TYR A 10 -2.36 29.75 -4.70
N SER A 11 -3.18 29.80 -3.66
CA SER A 11 -2.71 29.84 -2.27
C SER A 11 -2.22 28.49 -1.75
N LEU A 12 -2.49 27.40 -2.48
CA LEU A 12 -1.97 26.08 -2.12
C LEU A 12 -0.45 26.01 -2.31
N PRO A 13 0.25 25.25 -1.46
CA PRO A 13 1.69 25.04 -1.61
C PRO A 13 2.01 24.32 -2.93
N ALA A 14 3.29 24.35 -3.32
CA ALA A 14 3.81 23.65 -4.48
C ALA A 14 4.70 22.50 -3.99
N ASP A 15 4.32 21.26 -4.30
CA ASP A 15 5.02 20.03 -3.89
C ASP A 15 5.32 19.96 -2.39
N ASP A 16 4.32 20.33 -1.56
CA ASP A 16 4.44 20.39 -0.12
C ASP A 16 3.11 20.08 0.59
N ASN A 17 3.17 19.87 1.89
CA ASN A 17 2.03 19.57 2.74
C ASN A 17 1.09 20.78 2.88
N VAL A 18 -0.19 20.58 2.59
CA VAL A 18 -1.26 21.52 2.96
C VAL A 18 -1.54 21.43 4.46
N ASN A 19 -1.50 20.23 4.96
CA ASN A 19 -1.62 19.87 6.38
C ASN A 19 -1.06 18.45 6.58
N LYS A 20 -1.09 17.96 7.80
CA LYS A 20 -0.58 16.63 8.19
C LYS A 20 -1.14 15.47 7.33
N TYR A 21 -2.34 15.60 6.78
CA TYR A 21 -3.08 14.54 6.09
C TYR A 21 -3.20 14.74 4.59
N THR A 22 -2.71 15.88 4.07
CA THR A 22 -2.93 16.27 2.69
C THR A 22 -1.66 16.87 2.09
N PHE A 23 -1.23 16.33 0.99
CA PHE A 23 -0.09 16.81 0.20
C PHE A 23 -0.58 17.44 -1.09
N CYS A 24 0.00 18.56 -1.49
CA CYS A 24 -0.27 19.23 -2.76
C CYS A 24 0.87 18.98 -3.75
N VAL A 25 0.56 18.34 -4.85
CA VAL A 25 1.47 18.19 -6.01
C VAL A 25 1.19 19.31 -6.98
N GLU A 26 2.22 20.02 -7.46
CA GLU A 26 2.13 20.97 -8.54
C GLU A 26 2.64 20.37 -9.85
N LEU A 27 1.78 20.39 -10.90
CA LEU A 27 2.17 20.01 -12.25
C LEU A 27 2.41 21.25 -13.09
N LYS A 28 3.59 21.36 -13.72
CA LYS A 28 4.00 22.43 -14.64
C LYS A 28 4.32 21.84 -16.00
N SER A 29 3.28 21.40 -16.74
CA SER A 29 3.44 20.60 -17.97
C SER A 29 4.31 19.37 -17.69
N SER A 30 4.03 18.70 -16.59
CA SER A 30 4.80 17.58 -16.05
C SER A 30 3.90 16.43 -15.67
N GLN A 31 4.51 15.33 -15.28
CA GLN A 31 3.82 14.08 -14.97
C GLN A 31 4.14 13.63 -13.56
N TRP A 32 3.18 12.94 -12.95
CA TRP A 32 3.36 12.19 -11.72
C TRP A 32 2.65 10.85 -11.81
N PHE A 33 3.25 9.83 -11.25
CA PHE A 33 2.60 8.55 -11.02
C PHE A 33 1.84 8.59 -9.71
N LEU A 34 0.59 8.13 -9.72
CA LEU A 34 -0.30 8.12 -8.56
C LEU A 34 -0.88 6.74 -8.33
N GLN A 35 -0.99 6.35 -7.09
CA GLN A 35 -1.83 5.23 -6.72
C GLN A 35 -3.30 5.62 -6.84
N LYS A 36 -4.13 4.79 -7.48
CA LYS A 36 -5.57 5.06 -7.65
C LYS A 36 -6.27 5.26 -6.31
N GLY A 37 -7.24 6.20 -6.29
CA GLY A 37 -8.02 6.50 -5.10
C GLY A 37 -7.32 7.36 -4.04
N LYS A 38 -6.11 7.88 -4.34
CA LYS A 38 -5.37 8.76 -3.42
C LYS A 38 -5.51 10.25 -3.74
N MET A 39 -5.99 10.60 -4.94
CA MET A 39 -6.32 11.98 -5.31
C MET A 39 -7.70 12.33 -4.77
N ILE A 40 -7.80 13.44 -4.02
CA ILE A 40 -9.04 13.94 -3.43
C ILE A 40 -9.61 15.16 -4.15
N ALA A 41 -8.75 15.97 -4.81
CA ALA A 41 -9.16 17.11 -5.63
C ALA A 41 -8.04 17.53 -6.57
N TYR A 42 -8.37 18.25 -7.64
CA TYR A 42 -7.38 18.90 -8.51
C TYR A 42 -7.94 20.19 -9.12
N TYR A 43 -7.02 21.06 -9.55
CA TYR A 43 -7.28 22.33 -10.21
C TYR A 43 -6.42 22.44 -11.46
N GLY A 44 -6.95 23.04 -12.51
CA GLY A 44 -6.24 23.23 -13.78
C GLY A 44 -6.57 22.14 -14.79
N HIS A 45 -5.67 21.93 -15.75
CA HIS A 45 -5.81 20.96 -16.82
C HIS A 45 -4.93 19.75 -16.53
N ILE A 46 -5.48 18.74 -15.91
CA ILE A 46 -4.81 17.49 -15.55
C ILE A 46 -5.59 16.33 -16.13
N GLU A 47 -4.91 15.49 -16.90
CA GLU A 47 -5.44 14.23 -17.42
C GLU A 47 -4.90 13.06 -16.62
N PHE A 48 -5.75 12.07 -16.38
CA PHE A 48 -5.40 10.85 -15.66
C PHE A 48 -5.44 9.65 -16.61
N ASN A 49 -4.29 9.09 -16.92
CA ASN A 49 -4.13 8.00 -17.86
C ASN A 49 -3.74 6.70 -17.15
N GLY A 50 -4.43 5.61 -17.47
CA GLY A 50 -4.07 4.28 -16.98
C GLY A 50 -2.72 3.82 -17.54
N ILE A 51 -1.97 3.06 -16.75
CA ILE A 51 -0.71 2.46 -17.19
C ILE A 51 -1.02 1.34 -18.20
N GLY A 52 -0.34 1.36 -19.35
CA GLY A 52 -0.53 0.38 -20.43
C GLY A 52 -1.59 0.74 -21.48
N HIS A 53 -2.21 1.92 -21.38
CA HIS A 53 -3.17 2.42 -22.36
C HIS A 53 -2.75 3.78 -22.92
N GLY A 54 -2.33 3.85 -24.19
CA GLY A 54 -2.18 5.10 -24.92
C GLY A 54 -0.77 5.48 -25.38
N ARG A 55 -0.62 6.75 -25.82
CA ARG A 55 0.62 7.31 -26.40
C ARG A 55 1.80 7.42 -25.44
N LEU A 56 1.56 7.33 -24.15
CA LEU A 56 2.56 7.41 -23.07
C LEU A 56 3.30 6.08 -22.80
N ASP A 57 2.92 5.02 -23.50
CA ASP A 57 3.39 3.64 -23.26
C ASP A 57 4.92 3.48 -23.28
N ARG A 58 5.63 4.32 -24.04
CA ARG A 58 7.10 4.24 -24.14
C ARG A 58 7.82 4.81 -22.92
N LEU A 59 7.35 5.93 -22.36
CA LEU A 59 7.88 6.52 -21.12
C LEU A 59 7.53 5.65 -19.91
N LEU A 60 6.33 5.08 -19.91
CA LEU A 60 5.84 4.22 -18.84
C LEU A 60 6.64 2.93 -18.71
N ARG A 61 7.10 2.36 -19.82
CA ARG A 61 7.90 1.13 -19.81
C ARG A 61 9.28 1.30 -19.21
N THR A 62 9.84 2.49 -19.23
CA THR A 62 11.16 2.76 -18.61
C THR A 62 11.08 3.04 -17.12
N SER A 63 9.97 3.60 -16.65
CA SER A 63 9.81 4.01 -15.25
C SER A 63 8.95 3.05 -14.41
N PHE A 64 8.17 2.16 -15.07
CA PHE A 64 7.26 1.24 -14.40
C PHE A 64 7.55 -0.22 -14.77
N HIS A 65 8.21 -0.94 -13.89
CA HIS A 65 8.63 -2.34 -14.10
C HIS A 65 7.87 -3.33 -13.20
N SER A 66 6.66 -2.98 -12.77
CA SER A 66 5.84 -3.83 -11.92
C SER A 66 4.48 -4.14 -12.57
N PRO A 67 4.42 -5.12 -13.49
CA PRO A 67 3.20 -5.45 -14.22
C PRO A 67 2.05 -5.90 -13.29
N LEU A 68 2.36 -6.48 -12.15
CA LEU A 68 1.35 -6.94 -11.18
C LEU A 68 0.58 -5.78 -10.54
N HIS A 69 1.17 -4.60 -10.46
CA HIS A 69 0.56 -3.41 -9.85
C HIS A 69 0.16 -2.35 -10.88
N ALA A 70 0.28 -2.63 -12.19
CA ALA A 70 -0.05 -1.65 -13.24
C ALA A 70 -1.51 -1.17 -13.16
N SER A 71 -2.42 -2.04 -12.73
CA SER A 71 -3.83 -1.71 -12.54
C SER A 71 -4.09 -0.72 -11.40
N ASP A 72 -3.17 -0.62 -10.45
CA ASP A 72 -3.34 0.20 -9.23
C ASP A 72 -2.83 1.63 -9.40
N TRP A 73 -2.21 1.92 -10.54
CA TRP A 73 -1.54 3.19 -10.80
C TRP A 73 -2.15 3.93 -11.98
N VAL A 74 -2.05 5.26 -11.94
CA VAL A 74 -2.37 6.18 -13.04
C VAL A 74 -1.25 7.20 -13.18
N VAL A 75 -1.15 7.79 -14.37
CA VAL A 75 -0.30 8.95 -14.63
C VAL A 75 -1.19 10.18 -14.66
N ALA A 76 -0.90 11.16 -13.80
CA ALA A 76 -1.41 12.50 -13.93
C ALA A 76 -0.47 13.29 -14.85
N ASP A 77 -0.99 13.89 -15.89
CA ASP A 77 -0.25 14.67 -16.89
C ASP A 77 -0.93 16.01 -17.11
N GLY A 78 -0.15 17.09 -17.13
CA GLY A 78 -0.69 18.41 -17.44
C GLY A 78 -0.15 19.54 -16.61
N SER A 79 -1.00 20.52 -16.32
CA SER A 79 -0.66 21.73 -15.58
C SER A 79 -1.76 22.07 -14.57
N GLY A 80 -1.39 22.21 -13.32
CA GLY A 80 -2.31 22.49 -12.23
C GLY A 80 -1.80 22.03 -10.88
N LYS A 81 -2.70 21.98 -9.92
CA LYS A 81 -2.42 21.48 -8.56
C LYS A 81 -3.35 20.33 -8.22
N MET A 82 -2.82 19.34 -7.55
CA MET A 82 -3.53 18.13 -7.19
C MET A 82 -3.30 17.80 -5.71
N LEU A 83 -4.37 17.54 -4.99
CA LEU A 83 -4.35 17.20 -3.58
C LEU A 83 -4.41 15.68 -3.41
N LEU A 84 -3.44 15.16 -2.68
CA LEU A 84 -3.33 13.74 -2.34
C LEU A 84 -3.61 13.55 -0.85
N ALA A 85 -4.34 12.49 -0.53
CA ALA A 85 -4.57 12.05 0.84
C ALA A 85 -4.83 10.53 0.86
N ASP A 86 -4.60 9.91 2.00
CA ASP A 86 -5.02 8.53 2.24
C ASP A 86 -5.73 8.45 3.58
N ARG A 87 -7.07 8.52 3.54
CA ARG A 87 -7.90 8.47 4.76
C ARG A 87 -7.45 9.56 5.75
N ALA A 88 -7.15 9.18 7.00
CA ALA A 88 -6.64 10.07 8.05
C ALA A 88 -5.19 9.72 8.42
N PHE A 89 -4.42 9.19 7.48
CA PHE A 89 -3.01 8.87 7.66
C PHE A 89 -2.13 10.10 7.44
N ASP A 90 -0.99 10.13 8.12
CA ASP A 90 0.02 11.17 7.92
C ASP A 90 0.62 11.05 6.53
N VAL A 91 0.65 12.15 5.78
CA VAL A 91 1.20 12.20 4.43
C VAL A 91 2.43 13.09 4.41
N ASN A 92 3.53 12.58 3.87
CA ASN A 92 4.79 13.30 3.74
C ASN A 92 5.44 13.02 2.40
N SER A 93 6.25 13.97 1.91
CA SER A 93 7.12 13.77 0.76
C SER A 93 8.56 13.55 1.21
N TYR A 94 9.27 12.84 0.37
CA TYR A 94 10.68 12.51 0.58
C TYR A 94 11.42 12.63 -0.75
N ASP A 95 12.68 13.02 -0.70
CA ASP A 95 13.55 13.07 -1.86
C ASP A 95 14.51 11.87 -1.82
N LEU A 96 14.62 11.20 -2.96
CA LEU A 96 15.61 10.14 -3.19
C LEU A 96 16.71 10.72 -4.09
N ASP A 97 17.96 10.53 -3.73
CA ASP A 97 19.11 11.03 -4.48
C ASP A 97 20.05 9.87 -4.86
N ASP A 98 19.93 9.42 -6.11
CA ASP A 98 20.59 8.19 -6.64
C ASP A 98 20.42 6.98 -5.70
N GLY A 99 19.28 6.93 -5.05
CA GLY A 99 18.99 6.00 -3.97
C GLY A 99 18.17 4.80 -4.41
N ASN A 100 18.02 3.87 -3.48
CA ASN A 100 17.23 2.66 -3.61
C ASN A 100 16.36 2.51 -2.35
N LEU A 101 15.05 2.82 -2.50
CA LEU A 101 14.08 2.68 -1.42
C LEU A 101 13.15 1.50 -1.71
N THR A 102 13.09 0.55 -0.82
CA THR A 102 12.02 -0.45 -0.80
C THR A 102 10.95 -0.03 0.22
N ILE A 103 9.72 0.13 -0.24
CA ILE A 103 8.60 0.66 0.54
C ILE A 103 7.39 -0.27 0.41
N ARG A 104 6.61 -0.40 1.48
CA ARG A 104 5.35 -1.16 1.44
C ARG A 104 4.39 -0.54 0.44
N SER A 105 3.78 -1.36 -0.41
CA SER A 105 2.91 -0.91 -1.52
C SER A 105 1.77 0.00 -1.04
N GLY A 106 1.15 -0.30 0.09
CA GLY A 106 0.06 0.49 0.67
C GLY A 106 0.49 1.88 1.18
N ASN A 107 1.79 2.07 1.49
CA ASN A 107 2.30 3.34 1.99
C ASN A 107 2.70 4.32 0.87
N LEU A 108 2.98 3.86 -0.37
CA LEU A 108 3.41 4.71 -1.48
C LEU A 108 2.19 5.32 -2.19
N LEU A 109 2.06 6.66 -2.19
CA LEU A 109 0.94 7.37 -2.80
C LEU A 109 1.25 7.86 -4.21
N ALA A 110 2.42 8.46 -4.40
CA ALA A 110 2.81 9.08 -5.66
C ALA A 110 4.33 9.16 -5.79
N TYR A 111 4.83 9.29 -7.01
CA TYR A 111 6.25 9.52 -7.28
C TYR A 111 6.47 10.19 -8.63
N GLN A 112 7.61 10.87 -8.77
CA GLN A 112 8.02 11.53 -10.01
C GLN A 112 8.52 10.51 -11.05
N PRO A 113 8.35 10.79 -12.36
CA PRO A 113 8.78 9.90 -13.45
C PRO A 113 10.30 9.68 -13.54
N SER A 114 11.09 10.50 -12.86
CA SER A 114 12.54 10.32 -12.72
C SER A 114 12.92 9.11 -11.86
N LEU A 115 11.98 8.60 -11.07
CA LEU A 115 12.12 7.38 -10.29
C LEU A 115 11.58 6.19 -11.07
N ALA A 116 12.28 5.06 -10.99
CA ALA A 116 11.83 3.79 -11.55
C ALA A 116 11.20 2.92 -10.45
N LEU A 117 9.93 2.53 -10.63
CA LEU A 117 9.23 1.62 -9.74
C LEU A 117 9.43 0.17 -10.19
N LYS A 118 9.90 -0.68 -9.29
CA LYS A 118 10.09 -2.12 -9.50
C LYS A 118 9.36 -2.95 -8.46
N GLN A 119 9.09 -4.20 -8.80
CA GLN A 119 8.63 -5.18 -7.83
C GLN A 119 9.78 -5.55 -6.89
N SER A 120 9.53 -5.50 -5.57
CA SER A 120 10.48 -6.03 -4.59
C SER A 120 10.45 -7.57 -4.56
N ILE A 121 11.57 -8.16 -4.16
CA ILE A 121 11.63 -9.60 -3.85
C ILE A 121 10.89 -9.94 -2.56
N VAL A 122 10.68 -8.95 -1.68
CA VAL A 122 9.89 -9.11 -0.45
C VAL A 122 8.42 -8.84 -0.80
N PRO A 123 7.53 -9.81 -0.58
CA PRO A 123 6.10 -9.65 -0.89
C PRO A 123 5.48 -8.46 -0.15
N GLY A 124 4.56 -7.73 -0.82
CA GLY A 124 3.90 -6.54 -0.28
C GLY A 124 4.73 -5.26 -0.36
N PHE A 125 5.95 -5.31 -0.93
CA PHE A 125 6.82 -4.15 -1.09
C PHE A 125 7.13 -3.85 -2.56
N LEU A 126 7.37 -2.56 -2.83
CA LEU A 126 7.82 -2.03 -4.12
C LEU A 126 9.15 -1.33 -3.92
N THR A 127 9.98 -1.27 -4.96
CA THR A 127 11.28 -0.61 -4.90
C THR A 127 11.31 0.59 -5.85
N LEU A 128 11.58 1.78 -5.32
CA LEU A 128 11.88 3.00 -6.07
C LEU A 128 13.40 3.14 -6.22
N ILE A 129 13.85 3.45 -7.44
CA ILE A 129 15.29 3.62 -7.75
C ILE A 129 15.46 4.91 -8.55
N GLY A 130 16.48 5.68 -8.22
CA GLY A 130 16.89 6.88 -8.94
C GLY A 130 16.89 8.14 -8.10
N THR A 131 16.73 9.29 -8.76
CA THR A 131 16.69 10.61 -8.13
C THR A 131 15.35 11.28 -8.40
N GLY A 132 14.64 11.68 -7.34
CA GLY A 132 13.34 12.34 -7.46
C GLY A 132 12.54 12.31 -6.17
N LYS A 133 11.39 12.97 -6.21
CA LYS A 133 10.47 13.07 -5.08
C LYS A 133 9.41 11.96 -5.12
N PHE A 134 9.07 11.42 -3.96
CA PHE A 134 7.92 10.55 -3.78
C PHE A 134 7.09 11.01 -2.58
N VAL A 135 5.83 10.59 -2.54
CA VAL A 135 4.87 10.89 -1.48
C VAL A 135 4.42 9.58 -0.86
N ALA A 136 4.51 9.49 0.45
CA ALA A 136 4.09 8.33 1.20
C ALA A 136 3.14 8.70 2.34
N ALA A 137 2.24 7.76 2.67
CA ALA A 137 1.40 7.86 3.85
C ALA A 137 1.87 6.84 4.90
N SER A 138 1.66 7.17 6.17
CA SER A 138 1.97 6.32 7.30
C SER A 138 0.93 6.46 8.40
N ASN A 139 0.75 5.41 9.17
CA ASN A 139 -0.12 5.46 10.34
C ASN A 139 0.66 6.06 11.52
N GLY A 140 0.59 7.39 11.66
CA GLY A 140 1.40 8.18 12.57
C GLY A 140 2.77 8.58 11.98
N PRO A 141 3.57 9.32 12.74
CA PRO A 141 4.89 9.80 12.31
C PRO A 141 5.84 8.65 11.95
N VAL A 142 6.68 8.89 10.94
CA VAL A 142 7.73 7.96 10.55
C VAL A 142 8.98 8.20 11.38
N VAL A 143 9.53 7.13 11.92
CA VAL A 143 10.82 7.10 12.63
C VAL A 143 11.86 6.48 11.71
N PHE A 144 13.04 7.12 11.63
CA PHE A 144 14.17 6.65 10.85
C PHE A 144 15.18 6.00 11.79
N MET A 145 15.54 4.75 11.49
CA MET A 145 16.46 3.95 12.28
C MET A 145 17.59 3.40 11.42
N GLU A 146 18.75 3.19 12.04
CA GLU A 146 19.90 2.59 11.36
C GLU A 146 20.09 1.13 11.81
N PRO A 147 20.49 0.22 10.88
CA PRO A 147 20.92 -1.11 11.25
C PRO A 147 22.17 -1.12 12.18
N PRO A 148 22.40 -2.18 12.98
CA PRO A 148 21.59 -3.38 13.08
C PRO A 148 20.32 -3.20 13.92
N ILE A 149 19.17 -3.64 13.40
CA ILE A 149 17.87 -3.50 14.09
C ILE A 149 16.95 -4.67 13.77
N ARG A 150 16.10 -5.03 14.74
CA ARG A 150 14.96 -5.92 14.55
C ARG A 150 13.68 -5.12 14.66
N VAL A 151 12.75 -5.37 13.77
CA VAL A 151 11.51 -4.60 13.66
C VAL A 151 10.31 -5.53 13.50
N ASP A 152 9.18 -5.12 14.07
CA ASP A 152 7.89 -5.73 13.78
C ASP A 152 7.55 -5.51 12.29
N PRO A 153 7.22 -6.58 11.54
CA PRO A 153 6.81 -6.44 10.14
C PRO A 153 5.62 -5.51 9.94
N GLN A 154 4.74 -5.34 10.91
CA GLN A 154 3.56 -4.49 10.81
C GLN A 154 3.90 -3.00 10.99
N ALA A 155 4.92 -2.67 11.78
CA ALA A 155 5.41 -1.30 11.93
C ALA A 155 6.32 -0.87 10.76
N LEU A 156 6.81 -1.80 9.93
CA LEU A 156 7.75 -1.52 8.86
C LEU A 156 7.07 -0.82 7.69
N VAL A 157 7.47 0.42 7.41
CA VAL A 157 7.10 1.19 6.21
C VAL A 157 8.01 0.84 5.03
N GLY A 158 9.33 0.76 5.26
CA GLY A 158 10.29 0.47 4.21
C GLY A 158 11.74 0.59 4.68
N TRP A 159 12.67 0.48 3.73
CA TRP A 159 14.11 0.67 3.98
C TRP A 159 14.80 1.22 2.75
N ALA A 160 15.82 2.04 2.97
CA ALA A 160 16.63 2.65 1.93
C ALA A 160 18.10 2.25 2.09
N ASP A 161 18.75 1.91 0.97
CA ASP A 161 20.18 1.61 0.87
C ASP A 161 20.68 0.50 1.81
N CYS A 162 19.76 -0.29 2.34
CA CYS A 162 20.04 -1.48 3.14
C CYS A 162 19.88 -2.75 2.29
N PRO A 163 20.55 -3.83 2.66
CA PRO A 163 20.19 -5.16 2.21
C PRO A 163 18.75 -5.52 2.60
N SER A 164 18.12 -6.41 1.84
CA SER A 164 16.80 -6.94 2.22
C SER A 164 16.87 -7.61 3.60
N PRO A 165 15.82 -7.46 4.40
CA PRO A 165 15.80 -8.03 5.75
C PRO A 165 15.78 -9.56 5.71
N CYS A 166 16.32 -10.17 6.75
CA CYS A 166 16.13 -11.57 7.05
C CYS A 166 14.93 -11.74 7.98
N HIS A 167 14.18 -12.81 7.80
CA HIS A 167 13.17 -13.22 8.78
C HIS A 167 13.86 -13.76 10.04
N HIS A 168 13.53 -13.18 11.16
CA HIS A 168 13.97 -13.65 12.46
C HIS A 168 12.77 -14.15 13.25
N TYR A 169 12.90 -15.36 13.81
CA TYR A 169 11.89 -15.96 14.67
C TYR A 169 12.47 -16.14 16.06
N ASP A 170 11.93 -15.45 17.04
CA ASP A 170 12.30 -15.67 18.43
C ASP A 170 11.56 -16.90 18.98
N HIS A 171 12.31 -17.96 19.20
CA HIS A 171 11.83 -19.21 19.79
C HIS A 171 12.16 -19.31 21.28
N GLY A 172 12.48 -18.21 21.94
CA GLY A 172 12.85 -18.18 23.36
C GLY A 172 11.82 -18.84 24.27
N TYR A 173 10.54 -18.79 23.91
CA TYR A 173 9.45 -19.46 24.61
C TYR A 173 9.48 -20.99 24.47
N MET A 174 10.18 -21.54 23.47
CA MET A 174 10.34 -22.97 23.24
C MET A 174 11.57 -23.57 23.92
N THR A 175 12.47 -22.74 24.41
CA THR A 175 13.70 -23.19 25.06
C THR A 175 13.48 -23.41 26.56
N GLY A 176 13.20 -24.64 26.93
CA GLY A 176 13.08 -25.11 28.33
C GLY A 176 12.12 -26.28 28.48
N VAL A 177 12.33 -27.08 29.50
CA VAL A 177 11.49 -28.27 29.80
C VAL A 177 10.02 -27.87 30.00
N LEU A 178 9.74 -26.66 30.47
CA LEU A 178 8.39 -26.11 30.63
C LEU A 178 7.76 -25.63 29.32
N GLY A 179 8.57 -25.27 28.31
CA GLY A 179 8.09 -24.86 26.99
C GLY A 179 7.43 -25.98 26.20
N GLY A 180 8.01 -27.22 26.31
CA GLY A 180 7.44 -28.40 25.68
C GLY A 180 6.08 -28.80 26.26
N ILE A 181 5.86 -28.64 27.55
CA ILE A 181 4.58 -28.94 28.23
C ILE A 181 3.52 -27.88 27.90
N ARG A 182 3.90 -26.59 27.81
CA ARG A 182 3.00 -25.52 27.43
C ARG A 182 2.52 -25.64 25.98
N SER A 183 3.39 -26.06 25.07
CA SER A 183 3.03 -26.29 23.66
C SER A 183 2.01 -27.44 23.52
N LEU A 184 2.10 -28.48 24.34
CA LEU A 184 1.18 -29.61 24.34
C LEU A 184 -0.18 -29.31 24.97
N THR A 185 -0.24 -28.38 25.90
CA THR A 185 -1.47 -28.04 26.63
C THR A 185 -2.23 -26.82 26.05
N GLY A 186 -1.66 -26.13 25.06
CA GLY A 186 -2.25 -24.91 24.49
C GLY A 186 -2.36 -23.73 25.47
N LEU A 187 -1.74 -23.85 26.67
CA LEU A 187 -1.76 -22.85 27.74
C LEU A 187 -0.55 -21.89 27.70
N GLY A 188 0.29 -21.99 26.67
CA GLY A 188 1.39 -21.07 26.43
C GLY A 188 0.93 -19.91 25.57
N GLY A 189 0.71 -18.73 26.17
CA GLY A 189 0.59 -17.50 25.37
C GLY A 189 1.87 -17.28 24.60
N THR A 190 1.76 -16.99 23.29
CA THR A 190 2.82 -16.44 22.47
C THR A 190 3.04 -14.99 22.92
N SER A 191 4.27 -14.45 22.81
CA SER A 191 4.54 -13.06 23.17
C SER A 191 3.91 -12.08 22.16
N GLY A 192 3.58 -12.59 20.97
CA GLY A 192 3.16 -11.78 19.82
C GLY A 192 4.33 -11.25 18.99
N GLU A 193 5.55 -11.35 19.53
CA GLU A 193 6.78 -10.79 18.97
C GLU A 193 7.69 -11.84 18.33
N GLU A 194 7.15 -13.01 18.01
CA GLU A 194 7.95 -14.16 17.53
C GLU A 194 8.51 -13.94 16.13
N HIS A 195 7.81 -13.16 15.29
CA HIS A 195 8.23 -12.88 13.92
C HIS A 195 8.72 -11.44 13.79
N GLN A 196 9.97 -11.28 13.45
CA GLN A 196 10.63 -9.98 13.25
C GLN A 196 11.39 -9.94 11.94
N PHE A 197 11.59 -8.76 11.38
CA PHE A 197 12.56 -8.51 10.33
C PHE A 197 13.86 -8.03 10.95
N GLU A 198 14.97 -8.69 10.62
CA GLU A 198 16.30 -8.29 11.03
C GLU A 198 17.03 -7.61 9.88
N PHE A 199 17.44 -6.38 10.11
CA PHE A 199 18.26 -5.58 9.19
C PHE A 199 19.69 -5.52 9.69
N VAL A 200 20.64 -5.73 8.78
CA VAL A 200 22.08 -5.65 9.02
C VAL A 200 22.75 -4.81 7.93
N GLY A 201 23.97 -4.34 8.19
CA GLY A 201 24.72 -3.50 7.25
C GLY A 201 24.48 -2.02 7.45
N ALA A 202 24.61 -1.23 6.38
CA ALA A 202 24.37 0.21 6.38
C ALA A 202 23.03 0.54 5.70
N GLY A 203 22.51 1.74 5.94
CA GLY A 203 21.28 2.27 5.35
C GLY A 203 20.28 2.73 6.39
N THR A 204 19.03 2.93 5.99
CA THR A 204 17.98 3.47 6.85
C THR A 204 16.72 2.61 6.79
N VAL A 205 16.15 2.33 7.93
CA VAL A 205 14.87 1.61 8.09
C VAL A 205 13.80 2.61 8.54
N LEU A 206 12.64 2.58 7.88
CA LEU A 206 11.53 3.49 8.11
C LEU A 206 10.42 2.73 8.85
N LEU A 207 10.05 3.22 10.02
CA LEU A 207 9.01 2.64 10.86
C LEU A 207 7.87 3.63 11.06
N GLN A 208 6.62 3.17 11.01
CA GLN A 208 5.47 3.94 11.46
C GLN A 208 5.24 3.73 12.96
N SER A 209 4.58 4.69 13.61
CA SER A 209 4.37 4.69 15.05
C SER A 209 3.22 3.78 15.51
N THR A 210 2.96 2.69 14.80
CA THR A 210 1.88 1.73 15.09
C THR A 210 2.11 0.43 14.32
N GLU A 211 1.61 -0.67 14.85
CA GLU A 211 1.58 -2.00 14.23
C GLU A 211 0.41 -2.19 13.26
N VAL A 212 -0.52 -1.23 13.15
CA VAL A 212 -1.66 -1.34 12.25
C VAL A 212 -1.22 -1.09 10.81
N LEU A 213 -1.23 -2.14 10.00
CA LEU A 213 -0.93 -2.06 8.57
C LEU A 213 -1.91 -1.13 7.85
N MET A 214 -1.36 -0.37 6.89
CA MET A 214 -2.17 0.33 5.90
C MET A 214 -2.88 -0.72 5.03
N PRO A 215 -4.21 -0.57 4.80
CA PRO A 215 -4.92 -1.51 3.96
C PRO A 215 -4.36 -1.49 2.55
N GLU A 216 -3.97 -2.65 2.05
CA GLU A 216 -3.66 -2.81 0.63
C GLU A 216 -4.92 -2.55 -0.19
N GLN A 217 -4.77 -1.88 -1.33
CA GLN A 217 -5.89 -1.76 -2.26
C GLN A 217 -6.13 -3.15 -2.86
N SER A 218 -7.23 -3.77 -2.44
CA SER A 218 -7.73 -4.95 -3.15
C SER A 218 -8.16 -4.49 -4.54
N THR A 219 -7.46 -4.94 -5.58
CA THR A 219 -7.85 -4.76 -6.96
C THR A 219 -9.27 -5.25 -7.17
N GLY A 220 -10.21 -4.30 -7.25
CA GLY A 220 -11.49 -4.41 -7.89
C GLY A 220 -12.33 -5.66 -7.65
N ARG A 221 -13.06 -5.70 -6.55
CA ARG A 221 -14.46 -6.11 -6.57
C ARG A 221 -15.27 -4.94 -6.03
N VAL A 222 -15.90 -4.20 -6.94
CA VAL A 222 -17.03 -3.38 -6.60
C VAL A 222 -18.11 -4.37 -6.19
N ASP A 223 -18.23 -4.61 -4.90
CA ASP A 223 -19.41 -5.29 -4.38
C ASP A 223 -20.58 -4.38 -4.71
N ALA A 224 -21.44 -4.86 -5.61
CA ALA A 224 -22.68 -4.21 -5.94
C ALA A 224 -23.41 -3.93 -4.63
N GLU A 225 -23.79 -2.69 -4.39
CA GLU A 225 -24.63 -2.33 -3.27
C GLU A 225 -25.83 -3.30 -3.19
N PRO A 226 -26.10 -3.87 -2.02
CA PRO A 226 -27.33 -4.64 -1.87
C PRO A 226 -28.50 -3.68 -2.03
N GLY A 227 -29.24 -3.87 -3.15
CA GLY A 227 -30.43 -3.11 -3.49
C GLY A 227 -31.38 -3.06 -2.30
N VAL A 228 -31.85 -1.86 -1.99
CA VAL A 228 -32.91 -1.59 -1.02
C VAL A 228 -34.12 -2.45 -1.34
N PRO A 229 -34.61 -3.33 -0.45
CA PRO A 229 -35.82 -4.08 -0.71
C PRO A 229 -37.04 -3.16 -0.56
N GLY A 230 -37.63 -2.83 -1.71
CA GLY A 230 -38.97 -2.25 -1.74
C GLY A 230 -39.97 -3.20 -1.12
N GLY A 231 -40.78 -2.68 -0.20
CA GLY A 231 -41.83 -3.42 0.51
C GLY A 231 -42.89 -4.01 -0.43
N GLY A 232 -43.27 -5.26 -0.17
CA GLY A 232 -44.42 -5.94 -0.75
C GLY A 232 -44.81 -7.09 0.14
N GLN A 233 -46.05 -6.99 0.67
CA GLN A 233 -46.73 -7.93 1.57
C GLN A 233 -47.03 -9.28 0.92
N GLY A 234 -46.99 -10.34 1.71
CA GLY A 234 -48.01 -11.40 1.71
C GLY A 234 -47.55 -12.78 1.25
N GLY A 235 -47.67 -13.78 2.13
CA GLY A 235 -48.14 -15.12 1.76
C GLY A 235 -47.25 -16.30 2.08
N HIS A 236 -47.60 -16.97 3.19
CA HIS A 236 -47.57 -18.44 3.46
C HIS A 236 -46.44 -19.36 2.95
N GLY A 237 -45.67 -19.90 3.88
CA GLY A 237 -45.43 -21.30 4.18
C GLY A 237 -44.91 -22.23 3.09
N GLN A 238 -43.70 -22.73 3.32
CA GLN A 238 -43.41 -24.17 3.24
C GLN A 238 -41.96 -24.47 3.70
N GLN A 239 -41.86 -25.47 4.56
CA GLN A 239 -40.63 -26.13 4.97
C GLN A 239 -40.00 -26.83 3.75
N GLY A 240 -38.71 -26.69 3.55
CA GLY A 240 -37.97 -27.38 2.45
C GLY A 240 -36.47 -27.37 2.61
N ALA A 241 -35.96 -28.47 3.11
CA ALA A 241 -34.69 -29.12 2.85
C ALA A 241 -33.44 -28.27 2.49
N ALA A 242 -32.39 -28.45 3.27
CA ALA A 242 -31.02 -28.02 3.01
C ALA A 242 -30.48 -28.56 1.67
N PRO A 243 -29.76 -27.75 0.87
CA PRO A 243 -29.12 -28.25 -0.34
C PRO A 243 -27.85 -29.05 0.00
N ARG A 244 -27.80 -30.28 -0.49
CA ARG A 244 -26.63 -31.16 -0.49
C ARG A 244 -25.57 -30.59 -1.46
N LEU A 245 -24.33 -30.43 -1.00
CA LEU A 245 -23.17 -30.16 -1.83
C LEU A 245 -22.88 -31.37 -2.73
N PRO A 246 -22.63 -31.18 -4.04
CA PRO A 246 -22.14 -32.26 -4.91
C PRO A 246 -20.66 -32.50 -4.60
N GLY A 247 -20.30 -33.74 -4.43
CA GLY A 247 -18.92 -34.19 -4.24
C GLY A 247 -18.08 -33.98 -5.52
N GLN A 248 -17.03 -33.20 -5.41
CA GLN A 248 -15.95 -33.11 -6.37
C GLN A 248 -14.66 -33.64 -5.75
N LEU A 249 -14.53 -34.94 -5.61
CA LEU A 249 -13.26 -35.61 -5.28
C LEU A 249 -12.90 -36.72 -6.30
N GLY A 250 -13.56 -36.78 -7.43
CA GLY A 250 -13.38 -37.84 -8.44
C GLY A 250 -12.59 -37.48 -9.69
N ASP A 251 -12.37 -36.20 -10.00
CA ASP A 251 -11.83 -35.80 -11.30
C ASP A 251 -10.33 -35.39 -11.30
N LEU A 252 -9.68 -35.33 -10.18
CA LEU A 252 -8.24 -35.00 -10.11
C LEU A 252 -7.30 -36.19 -10.33
N GLN A 253 -7.78 -37.40 -10.20
CA GLN A 253 -6.95 -38.64 -10.41
C GLN A 253 -6.85 -39.08 -11.89
N ARG A 254 -7.66 -38.51 -12.81
CA ARG A 254 -7.59 -38.85 -14.23
C ARG A 254 -6.74 -37.92 -15.10
N ARG A 255 -6.19 -36.86 -14.54
CA ARG A 255 -5.41 -35.87 -15.32
C ARG A 255 -3.89 -35.94 -15.13
N PHE A 256 -3.42 -36.68 -14.15
CA PHE A 256 -2.01 -36.96 -13.98
C PHE A 256 -1.88 -38.48 -13.81
N GLY A 257 -1.69 -39.16 -14.97
CA GLY A 257 -1.45 -40.59 -14.98
C GLY A 257 -0.30 -40.98 -14.04
N LEU A 258 -0.61 -41.52 -12.91
CA LEU A 258 0.18 -42.40 -12.05
C LEU A 258 -0.77 -43.39 -11.42
#